data_715302fe07260eb24cea830e6541af35
#
_entry.id   715302fe07260eb24cea830e6541af35
#
_cell.length_a   1.000
_cell.length_b   1.000
_cell.length_c   1.000
_cell.angle_alpha   90.00
_cell.angle_beta   90.00
_cell.angle_gamma   90.00
#
_symmetry.space_group_name_H-M   'P 1'
#
loop_
_entity.id
_entity.type
_entity.pdbx_description
1 polymer ?
#
loop_
_entity_poly.entity_id
_entity_poly.type
_entity_poly.pdbx_seq_one_letter_code
_entity_poly.pdbx_strand_id
1 'polypeptide(L)'
;MTLMNKSPQRIRHETRLRILEVVSVRPVTPLMLRITLGGDDLEGFASPGHGDHIKVFFPQAGEDIIVPVLGPEGLTFPAGVPRPEMRDYTPRYHDPRRRTLDVDFVLHGDGPASTWAAQARVGQKIVIGGPRGSLIVPDDFDWYLLAGDETALPAIGRRLEELPSTARAIAFIEVAGKDEEQVIRSSASVDIHWLHRDGQEPGNNGLLLDAIKAAELPDGDCYAFIAGESSMSKAVRAHLVSERSFKDEWIKAAGYWLRGVADAHEPH
;
A
#
# COMPACT_ATOMS: atom_id res chain seq x y z
N MET A 1 13.76 -19.68 -28.45
CA MET A 1 12.98 -18.76 -27.61
C MET A 1 13.39 -19.00 -26.19
N THR A 2 14.14 -18.10 -25.59
CA THR A 2 14.47 -18.16 -24.16
C THR A 2 13.16 -17.91 -23.42
N LEU A 3 12.72 -18.89 -22.64
CA LEU A 3 11.57 -18.69 -21.72
C LEU A 3 11.99 -17.56 -20.77
N MET A 4 11.44 -16.36 -20.97
CA MET A 4 11.60 -15.28 -20.01
C MET A 4 10.95 -15.75 -18.71
N ASN A 5 11.73 -15.75 -17.65
CA ASN A 5 11.27 -16.17 -16.33
C ASN A 5 10.39 -15.04 -15.77
N LYS A 6 9.04 -15.17 -15.89
CA LYS A 6 8.03 -14.24 -15.37
C LYS A 6 7.96 -14.27 -13.83
N SER A 7 9.08 -14.42 -13.15
CA SER A 7 9.12 -14.51 -11.68
C SER A 7 9.39 -13.16 -11.06
N PRO A 8 8.53 -12.69 -10.12
CA PRO A 8 8.82 -11.52 -9.33
C PRO A 8 10.15 -11.64 -8.59
N GLN A 9 10.94 -10.57 -8.57
CA GLN A 9 12.26 -10.55 -7.97
C GLN A 9 12.26 -9.79 -6.66
N ARG A 10 12.83 -10.37 -5.61
CA ARG A 10 13.00 -9.69 -4.31
C ARG A 10 14.35 -8.96 -4.29
N ILE A 11 14.30 -7.67 -3.96
CA ILE A 11 15.48 -6.84 -3.71
C ILE A 11 15.47 -6.45 -2.23
N ARG A 12 16.60 -6.59 -1.55
CA ARG A 12 16.77 -6.10 -0.19
C ARG A 12 17.39 -4.72 -0.21
N HIS A 13 16.94 -3.84 0.67
CA HIS A 13 17.48 -2.51 0.87
C HIS A 13 18.17 -2.42 2.23
N GLU A 14 19.14 -1.52 2.32
CA GLU A 14 19.66 -1.10 3.62
C GLU A 14 18.55 -0.33 4.35
N THR A 15 18.12 -0.87 5.49
CA THR A 15 17.07 -0.22 6.28
C THR A 15 17.65 1.04 6.94
N ARG A 16 17.02 2.18 6.69
CA ARG A 16 17.39 3.47 7.29
C ARG A 16 16.16 4.09 7.95
N LEU A 17 16.41 4.75 9.07
CA LEU A 17 15.47 5.69 9.68
C LEU A 17 15.69 7.06 9.06
N ARG A 18 14.59 7.78 8.83
CA ARG A 18 14.61 9.12 8.23
C ARG A 18 13.68 10.04 9.00
N ILE A 19 14.17 11.23 9.31
CA ILE A 19 13.37 12.30 9.90
C ILE A 19 12.92 13.20 8.76
N LEU A 20 11.62 13.25 8.53
CA LEU A 20 11.03 14.03 7.46
C LEU A 20 10.09 15.09 8.02
N GLU A 21 9.81 16.10 7.22
CA GLU A 21 8.88 17.16 7.54
C GLU A 21 7.66 17.11 6.62
N VAL A 22 6.50 17.40 7.16
CA VAL A 22 5.27 17.56 6.36
C VAL A 22 5.40 18.83 5.54
N VAL A 23 5.46 18.72 4.22
CA VAL A 23 5.54 19.87 3.30
C VAL A 23 4.21 20.21 2.66
N SER A 24 3.28 19.24 2.62
CA SER A 24 1.93 19.45 2.09
C SER A 24 0.95 18.46 2.68
N VAL A 25 -0.29 18.89 2.89
CA VAL A 25 -1.43 18.06 3.25
C VAL A 25 -2.57 18.43 2.32
N ARG A 26 -3.14 17.45 1.61
CA ARG A 26 -4.26 17.68 0.71
C ARG A 26 -5.24 16.52 0.71
N PRO A 27 -6.55 16.77 0.64
CA PRO A 27 -7.52 15.71 0.43
C PRO A 27 -7.34 15.12 -0.98
N VAL A 28 -7.43 13.79 -1.06
CA VAL A 28 -7.55 13.04 -2.32
C VAL A 28 -9.02 12.75 -2.57
N THR A 29 -9.70 12.29 -1.53
CA THR A 29 -11.14 12.05 -1.44
C THR A 29 -11.61 12.48 -0.04
N PRO A 30 -12.91 12.49 0.27
CA PRO A 30 -13.39 12.83 1.62
C PRO A 30 -12.75 12.02 2.74
N LEU A 31 -12.44 10.74 2.51
CA LEU A 31 -11.83 9.84 3.51
C LEU A 31 -10.36 9.50 3.23
N MET A 32 -9.69 10.19 2.31
CA MET A 32 -8.27 9.95 2.05
C MET A 32 -7.49 11.25 1.95
N LEU A 33 -6.44 11.36 2.77
CA LEU A 33 -5.49 12.47 2.72
C LEU A 33 -4.17 12.02 2.12
N ARG A 34 -3.61 12.84 1.22
CA ARG A 34 -2.22 12.73 0.80
C ARG A 34 -1.38 13.69 1.60
N ILE A 35 -0.36 13.16 2.27
CA ILE A 35 0.63 13.92 3.00
C ILE A 35 1.95 13.79 2.26
N THR A 36 2.49 14.92 1.81
CA THR A 36 3.81 14.97 1.21
C THR A 36 4.82 15.23 2.31
N LEU A 37 5.75 14.31 2.48
CA LEU A 37 6.88 14.40 3.39
C LEU A 37 8.11 14.84 2.61
N GLY A 38 8.95 15.69 3.20
CA GLY A 38 10.17 16.17 2.57
C GLY A 38 11.34 16.19 3.53
N GLY A 39 12.56 16.17 2.98
CA GLY A 39 13.78 16.32 3.77
C GLY A 39 14.99 15.69 3.11
N ASP A 40 16.17 16.14 3.56
CA ASP A 40 17.47 15.66 3.05
C ASP A 40 17.70 14.17 3.33
N ASP A 41 17.08 13.64 4.38
CA ASP A 41 17.14 12.21 4.71
C ASP A 41 16.52 11.30 3.63
N LEU A 42 15.77 11.86 2.66
CA LEU A 42 15.31 11.10 1.49
C LEU A 42 16.40 10.87 0.44
N GLU A 43 17.61 11.40 0.64
CA GLU A 43 18.73 11.04 -0.21
C GLU A 43 18.99 9.53 -0.15
N GLY A 44 19.07 8.89 -1.33
CA GLY A 44 19.20 7.44 -1.44
C GLY A 44 17.96 6.63 -1.04
N PHE A 45 16.80 7.25 -0.85
CA PHE A 45 15.56 6.52 -0.70
C PHE A 45 15.21 5.77 -1.99
N ALA A 46 14.91 4.49 -1.88
CA ALA A 46 14.54 3.64 -3.00
C ALA A 46 13.30 2.81 -2.63
N SER A 47 12.32 2.82 -3.52
CA SER A 47 11.09 2.04 -3.42
C SER A 47 10.63 1.66 -4.82
N PRO A 48 11.31 0.71 -5.48
CA PRO A 48 10.99 0.36 -6.86
C PRO A 48 9.77 -0.57 -7.01
N GLY A 49 9.28 -1.20 -5.93
CA GLY A 49 8.11 -2.06 -5.96
C GLY A 49 6.84 -1.31 -5.57
N HIS A 50 5.76 -1.46 -6.35
CA HIS A 50 4.48 -0.80 -6.08
C HIS A 50 3.87 -1.21 -4.72
N GLY A 51 4.13 -2.42 -4.26
CA GLY A 51 3.67 -2.94 -2.97
C GLY A 51 4.69 -2.79 -1.83
N ASP A 52 5.71 -1.94 -2.01
CA ASP A 52 6.64 -1.62 -0.94
C ASP A 52 5.95 -0.90 0.21
N HIS A 53 6.49 -1.05 1.40
CA HIS A 53 5.98 -0.35 2.57
C HIS A 53 7.12 0.26 3.39
N ILE A 54 6.82 1.37 4.01
CA ILE A 54 7.63 2.05 5.02
C ILE A 54 6.89 1.99 6.34
N LYS A 55 7.65 1.90 7.42
CA LYS A 55 7.09 2.04 8.77
C LYS A 55 7.08 3.51 9.15
N VAL A 56 5.90 4.02 9.49
CA VAL A 56 5.70 5.40 9.97
C VAL A 56 5.54 5.37 11.48
N PHE A 57 6.27 6.23 12.19
CA PHE A 57 6.30 6.34 13.65
C PHE A 57 5.50 7.56 14.06
N PHE A 58 4.36 7.37 14.70
CA PHE A 58 3.46 8.44 15.07
C PHE A 58 3.80 8.99 16.46
N PRO A 59 4.14 10.29 16.60
CA PRO A 59 4.29 10.90 17.91
C PRO A 59 2.94 10.94 18.62
N GLN A 60 2.95 10.91 19.95
CA GLN A 60 1.74 11.20 20.71
C GLN A 60 1.35 12.67 20.55
N ALA A 61 0.06 12.96 20.69
CA ALA A 61 -0.45 14.32 20.47
C ALA A 61 0.23 15.33 21.43
N GLY A 62 0.90 16.34 20.85
CA GLY A 62 1.62 17.36 21.61
C GLY A 62 3.01 16.97 22.09
N GLU A 63 3.50 15.78 21.72
CA GLU A 63 4.86 15.33 22.05
C GLU A 63 5.81 15.47 20.85
N ASP A 64 7.10 15.52 21.17
CA ASP A 64 8.16 15.49 20.17
C ASP A 64 8.29 14.10 19.53
N ILE A 65 8.85 14.08 18.30
CA ILE A 65 9.15 12.81 17.64
C ILE A 65 10.15 11.99 18.44
N ILE A 66 9.89 10.69 18.56
CA ILE A 66 10.82 9.73 19.14
C ILE A 66 11.59 9.06 18.01
N VAL A 67 12.89 9.27 17.94
CA VAL A 67 13.75 8.64 16.94
C VAL A 67 14.36 7.38 17.57
N PRO A 68 13.97 6.18 17.11
CA PRO A 68 14.58 4.95 17.58
C PRO A 68 15.99 4.80 17.03
N VAL A 69 16.77 3.91 17.64
CA VAL A 69 18.08 3.49 17.12
C VAL A 69 17.92 2.13 16.45
N LEU A 70 18.35 2.02 15.20
CA LEU A 70 18.39 0.74 14.49
C LEU A 70 19.71 0.04 14.78
N GLY A 71 19.63 -1.06 15.54
CA GLY A 71 20.76 -1.93 15.86
C GLY A 71 20.65 -3.31 15.21
N PRO A 72 21.64 -4.20 15.42
CA PRO A 72 21.63 -5.57 14.90
C PRO A 72 20.39 -6.39 15.35
N GLU A 73 19.92 -6.13 16.56
CA GLU A 73 18.76 -6.80 17.18
C GLU A 73 17.41 -6.13 16.81
N GLY A 74 17.44 -5.09 15.94
CA GLY A 74 16.26 -4.34 15.53
C GLY A 74 16.19 -2.94 16.13
N LEU A 75 14.97 -2.42 16.25
CA LEU A 75 14.72 -1.07 16.77
C LEU A 75 14.78 -1.04 18.30
N THR A 76 15.57 -0.12 18.83
CA THR A 76 15.62 0.21 20.26
C THR A 76 15.14 1.64 20.50
N PHE A 77 14.46 1.86 21.61
CA PHE A 77 13.89 3.15 21.99
C PHE A 77 14.58 3.69 23.25
N PRO A 78 14.63 5.00 23.44
CA PRO A 78 15.21 5.58 24.67
C PRO A 78 14.51 5.04 25.92
N ALA A 79 15.28 4.77 26.97
CA ALA A 79 14.75 4.25 28.22
C ALA A 79 13.80 5.28 28.88
N GLY A 80 12.66 4.80 29.40
CA GLY A 80 11.67 5.64 30.06
C GLY A 80 10.77 6.46 29.14
N VAL A 81 10.92 6.31 27.82
CA VAL A 81 10.05 6.97 26.83
C VAL A 81 9.06 5.94 26.28
N PRO A 82 7.75 6.24 26.24
CA PRO A 82 6.78 5.36 25.60
C PRO A 82 7.16 5.08 24.13
N ARG A 83 6.94 3.84 23.69
CA ARG A 83 7.18 3.53 22.27
C ARG A 83 6.12 4.24 21.42
N PRO A 84 6.53 4.89 20.31
CA PRO A 84 5.57 5.48 19.39
C PRO A 84 4.74 4.37 18.72
N GLU A 85 3.51 4.69 18.42
CA GLU A 85 2.68 3.85 17.54
C GLU A 85 3.30 3.80 16.15
N MET A 86 3.24 2.62 15.53
CA MET A 86 3.86 2.41 14.22
C MET A 86 2.85 1.73 13.29
N ARG A 87 2.78 2.19 12.06
CA ARG A 87 1.98 1.53 11.02
C ARG A 87 2.75 1.51 9.70
N ASP A 88 2.43 0.52 8.88
CA ASP A 88 3.02 0.39 7.56
C ASP A 88 2.18 1.15 6.53
N TYR A 89 2.88 1.91 5.67
CA TYR A 89 2.29 2.71 4.61
C TYR A 89 3.01 2.51 3.28
N THR A 90 2.27 2.57 2.20
CA THR A 90 2.82 2.50 0.85
C THR A 90 3.48 3.83 0.49
N PRO A 91 4.74 3.86 0.02
CA PRO A 91 5.32 4.99 -0.70
C PRO A 91 4.53 5.23 -1.99
N ARG A 92 3.60 6.19 -1.97
CA ARG A 92 2.70 6.43 -3.10
C ARG A 92 3.42 7.02 -4.30
N TYR A 93 4.28 8.00 -4.06
CA TYR A 93 5.12 8.64 -5.07
C TYR A 93 6.37 9.23 -4.42
N HIS A 94 7.52 9.02 -5.03
CA HIS A 94 8.80 9.59 -4.59
C HIS A 94 9.40 10.46 -5.69
N ASP A 95 9.68 11.72 -5.38
CA ASP A 95 10.44 12.63 -6.25
C ASP A 95 11.85 12.81 -5.69
N PRO A 96 12.88 12.15 -6.28
CA PRO A 96 14.25 12.25 -5.79
C PRO A 96 14.87 13.64 -6.00
N ARG A 97 14.37 14.42 -6.98
CA ARG A 97 14.89 15.78 -7.26
C ARG A 97 14.40 16.77 -6.22
N ARG A 98 13.13 16.65 -5.83
CA ARG A 98 12.52 17.48 -4.80
C ARG A 98 12.75 16.97 -3.39
N ARG A 99 13.26 15.73 -3.27
CA ARG A 99 13.38 15.00 -2.00
C ARG A 99 12.05 14.99 -1.26
N THR A 100 10.99 14.54 -1.95
CA THR A 100 9.66 14.42 -1.39
C THR A 100 9.09 13.01 -1.57
N LEU A 101 8.27 12.62 -0.62
CA LEU A 101 7.58 11.33 -0.57
C LEU A 101 6.11 11.56 -0.26
N ASP A 102 5.24 11.15 -1.16
CA ASP A 102 3.80 11.15 -0.94
C ASP A 102 3.38 9.85 -0.25
N VAL A 103 2.55 10.00 0.77
CA VAL A 103 1.90 8.90 1.50
C VAL A 103 0.42 9.21 1.62
N ASP A 104 -0.42 8.23 1.27
CA ASP A 104 -1.87 8.36 1.37
C ASP A 104 -2.37 7.70 2.66
N PHE A 105 -3.19 8.44 3.40
CA PHE A 105 -3.75 8.03 4.68
C PHE A 105 -5.26 7.91 4.57
N VAL A 106 -5.78 6.72 4.84
CA VAL A 106 -7.22 6.50 4.98
C VAL A 106 -7.67 7.05 6.34
N LEU A 107 -8.68 7.91 6.32
CA LEU A 107 -9.29 8.45 7.52
C LEU A 107 -10.41 7.51 7.99
N HIS A 108 -10.17 6.81 9.08
CA HIS A 108 -11.15 5.90 9.69
C HIS A 108 -10.99 5.87 11.20
N GLY A 109 -12.10 5.95 11.93
CA GLY A 109 -12.10 5.87 13.39
C GLY A 109 -11.07 6.77 14.09
N ASP A 110 -10.72 6.42 15.32
CA ASP A 110 -9.83 7.19 16.20
C ASP A 110 -8.44 6.54 16.34
N GLY A 111 -8.01 5.78 15.35
CA GLY A 111 -6.67 5.16 15.34
C GLY A 111 -5.55 6.20 15.29
N PRO A 112 -4.35 5.89 15.85
CA PRO A 112 -3.25 6.86 15.97
C PRO A 112 -2.82 7.45 14.63
N ALA A 113 -2.78 6.65 13.59
CA ALA A 113 -2.41 7.10 12.25
C ALA A 113 -3.47 8.03 11.61
N SER A 114 -4.75 7.64 11.70
CA SER A 114 -5.86 8.44 11.20
C SER A 114 -5.96 9.77 11.95
N THR A 115 -5.86 9.74 13.28
CA THR A 115 -5.86 10.93 14.13
C THR A 115 -4.70 11.87 13.80
N TRP A 116 -3.48 11.32 13.66
CA TRP A 116 -2.32 12.11 13.29
C TRP A 116 -2.51 12.74 11.89
N ALA A 117 -2.94 11.97 10.91
CA ALA A 117 -3.13 12.46 9.55
C ALA A 117 -4.18 13.57 9.46
N ALA A 118 -5.29 13.43 10.19
CA ALA A 118 -6.35 14.45 10.25
C ALA A 118 -5.88 15.76 10.88
N GLN A 119 -4.85 15.74 11.72
CA GLN A 119 -4.28 16.90 12.40
C GLN A 119 -2.94 17.35 11.82
N ALA A 120 -2.43 16.67 10.79
CA ALA A 120 -1.13 16.94 10.19
C ALA A 120 -1.04 18.37 9.67
N ARG A 121 0.10 19.04 9.92
CA ARG A 121 0.35 20.42 9.50
C ARG A 121 1.73 20.54 8.90
N VAL A 122 1.85 21.42 7.91
CA VAL A 122 3.15 21.78 7.33
C VAL A 122 4.13 22.21 8.44
N GLY A 123 5.37 21.74 8.36
CA GLY A 123 6.42 21.95 9.35
C GLY A 123 6.49 20.89 10.45
N GLN A 124 5.49 20.02 10.55
CA GLN A 124 5.49 18.91 11.51
C GLN A 124 6.51 17.83 11.11
N LYS A 125 7.28 17.35 12.08
CA LYS A 125 8.25 16.26 11.84
C LYS A 125 7.63 14.90 12.09
N ILE A 126 8.11 13.91 11.34
CA ILE A 126 7.75 12.51 11.50
C ILE A 126 8.96 11.63 11.19
N VAL A 127 9.02 10.45 11.80
CA VAL A 127 10.06 9.46 11.51
C VAL A 127 9.48 8.37 10.63
N ILE A 128 10.23 7.96 9.62
CA ILE A 128 9.92 6.77 8.83
C ILE A 128 11.09 5.79 8.83
N GLY A 129 10.80 4.50 8.65
CA GLY A 129 11.80 3.44 8.49
C GLY A 129 11.59 2.62 7.23
N GLY A 130 12.66 2.24 6.53
CA GLY A 130 12.57 1.39 5.34
C GLY A 130 12.50 2.15 4.02
N PRO A 131 12.02 1.49 2.92
CA PRO A 131 11.62 0.09 2.86
C PRO A 131 12.77 -0.89 3.18
N ARG A 132 12.42 -2.09 3.67
CA ARG A 132 13.42 -3.16 3.90
C ARG A 132 13.76 -3.92 2.63
N GLY A 133 12.88 -3.88 1.67
CA GLY A 133 13.02 -4.56 0.39
C GLY A 133 11.86 -4.26 -0.53
N SER A 134 11.99 -4.70 -1.77
CA SER A 134 11.01 -4.54 -2.83
C SER A 134 10.75 -5.85 -3.54
N LEU A 135 9.51 -6.04 -3.99
CA LEU A 135 9.14 -7.08 -4.94
C LEU A 135 8.96 -6.42 -6.30
N ILE A 136 9.89 -6.70 -7.20
CA ILE A 136 9.84 -6.21 -8.58
C ILE A 136 9.03 -7.19 -9.41
N VAL A 137 7.91 -6.73 -9.91
CA VAL A 137 7.04 -7.51 -10.79
C VAL A 137 7.38 -7.20 -12.23
N PRO A 138 7.71 -8.22 -13.05
CA PRO A 138 7.97 -8.04 -14.48
C PRO A 138 6.77 -7.41 -15.21
N ASP A 139 7.05 -6.73 -16.34
CA ASP A 139 6.03 -6.09 -17.18
C ASP A 139 5.62 -6.96 -18.38
N ASP A 140 5.99 -8.25 -18.40
CA ASP A 140 5.78 -9.19 -19.49
C ASP A 140 4.69 -10.24 -19.24
N PHE A 141 3.87 -10.04 -18.20
CA PHE A 141 2.63 -10.80 -18.03
C PHE A 141 1.62 -10.37 -19.10
N ASP A 142 0.78 -11.31 -19.53
CA ASP A 142 -0.25 -11.03 -20.53
C ASP A 142 -1.27 -10.02 -19.99
N TRP A 143 -1.52 -10.07 -18.67
CA TRP A 143 -2.35 -9.10 -17.97
C TRP A 143 -2.09 -9.11 -16.46
N TYR A 144 -2.67 -8.13 -15.74
CA TYR A 144 -2.51 -7.94 -14.30
C TYR A 144 -3.88 -7.86 -13.63
N LEU A 145 -4.06 -8.57 -12.51
CA LEU A 145 -5.20 -8.44 -11.62
C LEU A 145 -4.76 -7.69 -10.37
N LEU A 146 -5.39 -6.55 -10.10
CA LEU A 146 -5.14 -5.76 -8.90
C LEU A 146 -6.41 -5.69 -8.09
N ALA A 147 -6.41 -6.14 -6.83
CA ALA A 147 -7.61 -6.18 -6.03
C ALA A 147 -7.33 -5.75 -4.59
N GLY A 148 -8.23 -4.96 -4.02
CA GLY A 148 -8.08 -4.54 -2.63
C GLY A 148 -9.11 -3.51 -2.18
N ASP A 149 -8.99 -3.13 -0.91
CA ASP A 149 -9.76 -2.05 -0.32
C ASP A 149 -8.99 -0.71 -0.39
N GLU A 150 -9.54 0.34 0.23
CA GLU A 150 -8.92 1.68 0.25
C GLU A 150 -7.52 1.71 0.85
N THR A 151 -7.15 0.75 1.72
CA THR A 151 -5.79 0.68 2.29
C THR A 151 -4.76 0.21 1.26
N ALA A 152 -5.18 -0.60 0.29
CA ALA A 152 -4.37 -1.07 -0.81
C ALA A 152 -4.37 -0.13 -2.03
N LEU A 153 -5.34 0.78 -2.10
CA LEU A 153 -5.51 1.70 -3.23
C LEU A 153 -4.23 2.50 -3.57
N PRO A 154 -3.40 2.96 -2.61
CA PRO A 154 -2.12 3.60 -2.93
C PRO A 154 -1.17 2.70 -3.73
N ALA A 155 -1.06 1.42 -3.39
CA ALA A 155 -0.22 0.45 -4.10
C ALA A 155 -0.82 0.06 -5.47
N ILE A 156 -2.14 -0.12 -5.54
CA ILE A 156 -2.87 -0.40 -6.78
C ILE A 156 -2.74 0.78 -7.74
N GLY A 157 -3.04 2.00 -7.28
CA GLY A 157 -2.96 3.20 -8.09
C GLY A 157 -1.56 3.42 -8.63
N ARG A 158 -0.53 3.25 -7.78
CA ARG A 158 0.86 3.32 -8.19
C ARG A 158 1.17 2.30 -9.29
N ARG A 159 0.79 1.01 -9.13
CA ARG A 159 1.05 0.00 -10.16
C ARG A 159 0.37 0.34 -11.48
N LEU A 160 -0.88 0.77 -11.45
CA LEU A 160 -1.62 1.15 -12.65
C LEU A 160 -0.95 2.33 -13.40
N GLU A 161 -0.41 3.29 -12.67
CA GLU A 161 0.30 4.46 -13.23
C GLU A 161 1.69 4.08 -13.79
N GLU A 162 2.36 3.08 -13.21
CA GLU A 162 3.69 2.61 -13.60
C GLU A 162 3.66 1.60 -14.77
N LEU A 163 2.50 0.98 -15.07
CA LEU A 163 2.37 -0.01 -16.14
C LEU A 163 2.67 0.60 -17.52
N PRO A 164 3.46 -0.09 -18.37
CA PRO A 164 3.72 0.36 -19.74
C PRO A 164 2.46 0.31 -20.61
N SER A 165 2.45 1.08 -21.71
CA SER A 165 1.31 1.16 -22.63
C SER A 165 0.94 -0.16 -23.32
N THR A 166 1.83 -1.14 -23.29
CA THR A 166 1.60 -2.50 -23.82
C THR A 166 0.88 -3.42 -22.83
N ALA A 167 0.80 -3.03 -21.55
CA ALA A 167 0.19 -3.84 -20.52
C ALA A 167 -1.34 -3.72 -20.53
N ARG A 168 -1.99 -4.77 -19.99
CA ARG A 168 -3.42 -4.79 -19.69
C ARG A 168 -3.62 -5.07 -18.20
N ALA A 169 -4.52 -4.34 -17.54
CA ALA A 169 -4.84 -4.57 -16.14
C ALA A 169 -6.35 -4.52 -15.89
N ILE A 170 -6.80 -5.33 -14.95
CA ILE A 170 -8.15 -5.26 -14.38
C ILE A 170 -7.98 -5.00 -12.89
N ALA A 171 -8.67 -3.99 -12.38
CA ALA A 171 -8.61 -3.64 -10.97
C ALA A 171 -10.01 -3.71 -10.34
N PHE A 172 -10.11 -4.35 -9.18
CA PHE A 172 -11.29 -4.36 -8.33
C PHE A 172 -10.94 -3.65 -7.03
N ILE A 173 -11.60 -2.53 -6.77
CA ILE A 173 -11.24 -1.64 -5.66
C ILE A 173 -12.49 -1.38 -4.82
N GLU A 174 -12.46 -1.88 -3.58
CA GLU A 174 -13.51 -1.63 -2.60
C GLU A 174 -13.25 -0.30 -1.89
N VAL A 175 -14.26 0.55 -1.86
CA VAL A 175 -14.24 1.86 -1.19
C VAL A 175 -15.53 2.11 -0.45
N ALA A 176 -15.56 3.09 0.44
CA ALA A 176 -16.74 3.41 1.25
C ALA A 176 -17.97 3.78 0.42
N GLY A 177 -17.78 4.49 -0.68
CA GLY A 177 -18.85 4.92 -1.58
C GLY A 177 -18.27 5.64 -2.80
N LYS A 178 -19.16 6.14 -3.66
CA LYS A 178 -18.78 6.75 -4.93
C LYS A 178 -17.86 7.97 -4.77
N ASP A 179 -17.97 8.72 -3.71
CA ASP A 179 -17.16 9.92 -3.47
C ASP A 179 -15.68 9.56 -3.15
N GLU A 180 -15.40 8.28 -2.91
CA GLU A 180 -14.05 7.76 -2.67
C GLU A 180 -13.37 7.21 -3.93
N GLU A 181 -14.04 7.23 -5.09
CA GLU A 181 -13.40 6.90 -6.36
C GLU A 181 -12.30 7.90 -6.71
N GLN A 182 -11.19 7.41 -7.23
CA GLN A 182 -10.05 8.24 -7.64
C GLN A 182 -9.84 8.19 -9.14
N VAL A 183 -9.39 9.30 -9.71
CA VAL A 183 -8.94 9.32 -11.11
C VAL A 183 -7.50 8.79 -11.15
N ILE A 184 -7.34 7.57 -11.63
CA ILE A 184 -6.04 6.93 -11.84
C ILE A 184 -5.67 7.05 -13.31
N ARG A 185 -4.54 7.69 -13.59
CA ARG A 185 -4.04 7.88 -14.96
C ARG A 185 -3.04 6.79 -15.29
N SER A 186 -3.33 5.99 -16.31
CA SER A 186 -2.45 4.93 -16.77
C SER A 186 -2.16 5.08 -18.25
N SER A 187 -0.97 4.66 -18.69
CA SER A 187 -0.66 4.48 -20.12
C SER A 187 -1.13 3.11 -20.62
N ALA A 188 -1.36 2.16 -19.72
CA ALA A 188 -1.83 0.81 -20.03
C ALA A 188 -3.33 0.78 -20.36
N SER A 189 -3.79 -0.34 -20.92
CA SER A 189 -5.23 -0.64 -21.06
C SER A 189 -5.75 -1.11 -19.70
N VAL A 190 -6.52 -0.27 -19.01
CA VAL A 190 -6.99 -0.54 -17.65
C VAL A 190 -8.51 -0.55 -17.59
N ASP A 191 -9.06 -1.58 -16.93
CA ASP A 191 -10.47 -1.67 -16.55
C ASP A 191 -10.57 -1.63 -15.03
N ILE A 192 -11.24 -0.61 -14.48
CA ILE A 192 -11.37 -0.40 -13.03
C ILE A 192 -12.81 -0.59 -12.61
N HIS A 193 -13.03 -1.55 -11.73
CA HIS A 193 -14.31 -1.84 -11.09
C HIS A 193 -14.30 -1.30 -9.66
N TRP A 194 -14.99 -0.19 -9.46
CA TRP A 194 -15.21 0.37 -8.14
C TRP A 194 -16.36 -0.36 -7.45
N LEU A 195 -16.11 -0.83 -6.25
CA LEU A 195 -17.07 -1.58 -5.42
C LEU A 195 -17.40 -0.74 -4.20
N HIS A 196 -18.63 -0.28 -4.12
CA HIS A 196 -19.08 0.62 -3.06
C HIS A 196 -19.68 -0.17 -1.91
N ARG A 197 -19.21 0.09 -0.70
CA ARG A 197 -19.79 -0.51 0.50
C ARG A 197 -21.14 0.11 0.89
N ASP A 198 -21.36 1.37 0.55
CA ASP A 198 -22.61 2.09 0.80
C ASP A 198 -23.14 1.91 2.23
N GLY A 199 -22.25 2.13 3.20
CA GLY A 199 -22.55 2.03 4.63
C GLY A 199 -22.38 0.65 5.26
N GLN A 200 -21.98 -0.37 4.49
CA GLN A 200 -21.58 -1.66 5.06
C GLN A 200 -20.20 -1.57 5.69
N GLU A 201 -19.99 -2.35 6.74
CA GLU A 201 -18.70 -2.41 7.44
C GLU A 201 -17.58 -2.97 6.54
N PRO A 202 -16.38 -2.37 6.55
CA PRO A 202 -15.26 -2.86 5.79
C PRO A 202 -14.82 -4.26 6.23
N GLY A 203 -14.33 -5.06 5.27
CA GLY A 203 -13.71 -6.35 5.52
C GLY A 203 -14.65 -7.50 5.87
N ASN A 204 -15.98 -7.34 5.73
CA ASN A 204 -16.94 -8.42 6.03
C ASN A 204 -18.17 -8.43 5.13
N ASN A 205 -18.07 -7.85 3.96
CA ASN A 205 -19.22 -7.68 3.06
C ASN A 205 -19.21 -8.63 1.84
N GLY A 206 -18.07 -9.29 1.59
CA GLY A 206 -17.89 -10.21 0.46
C GLY A 206 -17.80 -9.55 -0.91
N LEU A 207 -17.95 -8.23 -1.01
CA LEU A 207 -18.05 -7.47 -2.28
C LEU A 207 -16.91 -7.79 -3.23
N LEU A 208 -15.66 -7.74 -2.75
CA LEU A 208 -14.49 -7.95 -3.58
C LEU A 208 -14.43 -9.39 -4.13
N LEU A 209 -14.65 -10.38 -3.27
CA LEU A 209 -14.63 -11.79 -3.68
C LEU A 209 -15.77 -12.09 -4.67
N ASP A 210 -16.97 -11.60 -4.41
CA ASP A 210 -18.14 -11.85 -5.26
C ASP A 210 -17.98 -11.17 -6.63
N ALA A 211 -17.43 -9.96 -6.67
CA ALA A 211 -17.14 -9.28 -7.92
C ALA A 211 -16.11 -10.05 -8.77
N ILE A 212 -15.02 -10.54 -8.14
CA ILE A 212 -14.00 -11.34 -8.84
C ILE A 212 -14.58 -12.70 -9.31
N LYS A 213 -15.46 -13.32 -8.51
CA LYS A 213 -16.15 -14.56 -8.91
C LYS A 213 -17.05 -14.36 -10.13
N ALA A 214 -17.74 -13.25 -10.20
CA ALA A 214 -18.64 -12.92 -11.29
C ALA A 214 -17.93 -12.42 -12.57
N ALA A 215 -16.68 -12.02 -12.45
CA ALA A 215 -15.94 -11.42 -13.56
C ALA A 215 -15.53 -12.44 -14.63
N GLU A 216 -15.61 -12.02 -15.90
CA GLU A 216 -14.97 -12.69 -17.01
C GLU A 216 -13.52 -12.22 -17.09
N LEU A 217 -12.61 -13.09 -16.63
CA LEU A 217 -11.18 -12.79 -16.63
C LEU A 217 -10.54 -13.26 -17.94
N PRO A 218 -9.56 -12.50 -18.49
CA PRO A 218 -8.86 -12.88 -19.71
C PRO A 218 -8.07 -14.19 -19.55
N ASP A 219 -7.86 -14.88 -20.65
CA ASP A 219 -6.90 -15.98 -20.74
C ASP A 219 -5.45 -15.43 -20.70
N GLY A 220 -4.50 -16.33 -20.42
CA GLY A 220 -3.07 -16.02 -20.43
C GLY A 220 -2.44 -15.95 -19.04
N ASP A 221 -1.15 -15.63 -19.04
CA ASP A 221 -0.38 -15.53 -17.79
C ASP A 221 -0.71 -14.22 -17.07
N CYS A 222 -1.23 -14.34 -15.85
CA CYS A 222 -1.62 -13.21 -15.00
C CYS A 222 -0.74 -13.11 -13.76
N TYR A 223 -0.30 -11.91 -13.44
CA TYR A 223 0.16 -11.57 -12.11
C TYR A 223 -0.98 -10.95 -11.31
N ALA A 224 -1.25 -11.49 -10.11
CA ALA A 224 -2.29 -10.97 -9.23
C ALA A 224 -1.68 -10.34 -7.97
N PHE A 225 -2.08 -9.09 -7.69
CA PHE A 225 -1.80 -8.39 -6.44
C PHE A 225 -3.10 -8.17 -5.69
N ILE A 226 -3.19 -8.71 -4.48
CA ILE A 226 -4.37 -8.65 -3.63
C ILE A 226 -3.94 -8.13 -2.27
N ALA A 227 -4.52 -7.03 -1.80
CA ALA A 227 -4.17 -6.47 -0.50
C ALA A 227 -5.38 -5.78 0.16
N GLY A 228 -5.34 -5.66 1.48
CA GLY A 228 -6.41 -5.07 2.26
C GLY A 228 -6.69 -5.88 3.52
N GLU A 229 -7.97 -6.09 3.86
CA GLU A 229 -8.33 -6.94 5.00
C GLU A 229 -7.81 -8.37 4.82
N SER A 230 -7.22 -8.94 5.88
CA SER A 230 -6.48 -10.20 5.82
C SER A 230 -7.33 -11.39 5.38
N SER A 231 -8.56 -11.52 5.91
CA SER A 231 -9.44 -12.65 5.58
C SER A 231 -9.94 -12.55 4.14
N MET A 232 -10.25 -11.35 3.69
CA MET A 232 -10.65 -11.06 2.31
C MET A 232 -9.51 -11.40 1.34
N SER A 233 -8.29 -10.94 1.61
CA SER A 233 -7.13 -11.21 0.75
C SER A 233 -6.86 -12.72 0.62
N LYS A 234 -6.97 -13.47 1.73
CA LYS A 234 -6.85 -14.93 1.74
C LYS A 234 -7.96 -15.63 0.95
N ALA A 235 -9.20 -15.17 1.09
CA ALA A 235 -10.35 -15.76 0.38
C ALA A 235 -10.25 -15.55 -1.13
N VAL A 236 -9.86 -14.34 -1.58
CA VAL A 236 -9.63 -14.06 -3.01
C VAL A 236 -8.49 -14.93 -3.55
N ARG A 237 -7.34 -15.01 -2.84
CA ARG A 237 -6.24 -15.88 -3.26
C ARG A 237 -6.67 -17.34 -3.38
N ALA A 238 -7.39 -17.86 -2.38
CA ALA A 238 -7.90 -19.24 -2.42
C ALA A 238 -8.79 -19.49 -3.63
N HIS A 239 -9.72 -18.58 -3.95
CA HIS A 239 -10.57 -18.68 -5.13
C HIS A 239 -9.75 -18.67 -6.44
N LEU A 240 -8.79 -17.77 -6.60
CA LEU A 240 -7.96 -17.69 -7.81
C LEU A 240 -7.15 -18.97 -8.04
N VAL A 241 -6.59 -19.56 -6.98
CA VAL A 241 -5.82 -20.79 -7.08
C VAL A 241 -6.72 -22.00 -7.32
N SER A 242 -7.78 -22.17 -6.51
CA SER A 242 -8.58 -23.42 -6.52
C SER A 242 -9.63 -23.48 -7.63
N GLU A 243 -10.19 -22.34 -8.04
CA GLU A 243 -11.31 -22.30 -8.97
C GLU A 243 -10.97 -21.64 -10.32
N ARG A 244 -9.91 -20.82 -10.37
CA ARG A 244 -9.49 -20.11 -11.58
C ARG A 244 -8.14 -20.58 -12.12
N SER A 245 -7.50 -21.57 -11.47
CA SER A 245 -6.22 -22.17 -11.90
C SER A 245 -5.06 -21.19 -12.03
N PHE A 246 -5.06 -20.09 -11.27
CA PHE A 246 -3.95 -19.16 -11.22
C PHE A 246 -2.74 -19.84 -10.58
N LYS A 247 -1.54 -19.55 -11.09
CA LYS A 247 -0.29 -20.03 -10.49
C LYS A 247 -0.02 -19.29 -9.20
N ASP A 248 0.12 -20.03 -8.11
CA ASP A 248 0.30 -19.47 -6.76
C ASP A 248 1.52 -18.57 -6.64
N GLU A 249 2.60 -18.88 -7.34
CA GLU A 249 3.85 -18.12 -7.39
C GLU A 249 3.71 -16.73 -8.07
N TRP A 250 2.61 -16.50 -8.79
CA TRP A 250 2.28 -15.24 -9.45
C TRP A 250 1.21 -14.45 -8.69
N ILE A 251 0.87 -14.88 -7.50
CA ILE A 251 -0.09 -14.19 -6.64
C ILE A 251 0.63 -13.62 -5.42
N LYS A 252 0.57 -12.31 -5.25
CA LYS A 252 0.92 -11.63 -4.01
C LYS A 252 -0.38 -11.28 -3.30
N ALA A 253 -0.69 -12.00 -2.22
CA ALA A 253 -1.77 -11.65 -1.32
C ALA A 253 -1.19 -11.16 0.02
N ALA A 254 -1.67 -10.02 0.50
CA ALA A 254 -1.17 -9.38 1.72
C ALA A 254 -2.31 -8.86 2.59
N GLY A 255 -2.31 -9.22 3.87
CA GLY A 255 -3.18 -8.61 4.86
C GLY A 255 -2.55 -7.30 5.35
N TYR A 256 -3.16 -6.16 5.00
CA TYR A 256 -2.72 -4.85 5.45
C TYR A 256 -3.31 -4.51 6.82
N TRP A 257 -4.46 -5.07 7.12
CA TRP A 257 -5.14 -4.95 8.40
C TRP A 257 -5.98 -6.19 8.70
N LEU A 258 -6.36 -6.36 9.95
CA LEU A 258 -7.21 -7.46 10.43
C LEU A 258 -8.36 -6.87 11.22
N ARG A 259 -9.58 -7.20 10.83
CA ARG A 259 -10.78 -6.72 11.49
C ARG A 259 -10.80 -7.08 12.98
N GLY A 260 -11.05 -6.06 13.81
CA GLY A 260 -11.13 -6.22 15.27
C GLY A 260 -9.77 -6.34 15.96
N VAL A 261 -8.66 -6.26 15.24
CA VAL A 261 -7.32 -6.33 15.83
C VAL A 261 -6.54 -5.09 15.44
N ALA A 262 -6.22 -4.25 16.41
CA ALA A 262 -5.31 -3.13 16.18
C ALA A 262 -3.88 -3.66 16.04
N ASP A 263 -3.11 -3.09 15.09
CA ASP A 263 -1.69 -3.38 14.88
C ASP A 263 -1.38 -4.85 14.48
N ALA A 264 -2.30 -5.48 13.74
CA ALA A 264 -2.05 -6.80 13.19
C ALA A 264 -1.00 -6.72 12.07
N HIS A 265 0.16 -7.36 12.28
CA HIS A 265 1.17 -7.57 11.25
C HIS A 265 1.19 -9.05 10.85
N GLU A 266 0.88 -9.35 9.61
CA GLU A 266 1.24 -10.65 9.05
C GLU A 266 2.71 -10.59 8.58
N PRO A 267 3.56 -11.59 8.92
CA PRO A 267 4.92 -11.65 8.39
C PRO A 267 4.88 -11.76 6.85
N HIS A 268 5.58 -10.87 6.18
CA HIS A 268 5.66 -10.78 4.71
C HIS A 268 6.72 -11.69 4.11
#